data_2818e9e452670e435d48bd6e5cdf03c9
#
_entry.id   2818e9e452670e435d48bd6e5cdf03c9
#
_cell.length_a   1.000
_cell.length_b   1.000
_cell.length_c   1.000
_cell.angle_alpha   90.00
_cell.angle_beta   90.00
_cell.angle_gamma   90.00
#
_symmetry.space_group_name_H-M   'P 1'
#
loop_
_entity.id
_entity.type
_entity.pdbx_description
1 polymer ?
#
loop_
_entity_poly.entity_id
_entity_poly.type
_entity_poly.pdbx_seq_one_letter_code
_entity_poly.pdbx_strand_id
1 'polypeptide(L)'
;MSFGKFSFDNHSRRRRWLAVLSLSFVLLLLIPASPSEEEKDTGWDLATVSTEFDLNDVIALNSTSAIAVGDSGKMYLTENSGANWSELDSGVVQDLNSIEFNEQAVAVGDSGTVLVRDEDSWTDNSIEGAGNLHDLSVPHFESLSNSTIFVSGTGGEIWKWSNNSWSDLSNGTGTDVDIYAIDFINNDKGFAVGADGLIIATTDGGLSWEVRDPPDEFKDFSFYDLLFFGWEGNPTSILVVGENGTLIQSSGTGSTGIGFVWRVPSDESEHPTGTTETIRSISGSSRFKFWVVGDENYIALSEDGGNSFYNQSQPQTEGVDFTGVSFANGFNGFIVGEEGIALYTDREGLDPTVLDTAISFDTFWVYAEYAYPFLKEGMYNTLKIIVLAIFMGFSIGVTLAVFKTSQLNIRIPLSLPREDGTWRFFNFNPLKFFATIYTDLFRNTPLLVQFFFIYFGLVEIGIDLTFESILGPERALERAYGSAVVALGLNSGAYQTEIIRSGIQAIPAGQMEAGRSVGLTYIQTMRFVILPQAIRIVIPPLGNETVNLVLNSALASAIGFGEITRKGRLLISLTFETFWTWGLVLMFYFAITYTLANILKYIEKRLKIPGLGIGGED
;
A
#
# COMPACT_ATOMS: atom_id res chain seq x y z
N MET A 1 -30.37 -33.10 -63.23
CA MET A 1 -29.06 -32.88 -62.68
C MET A 1 -29.24 -31.91 -61.50
N SER A 2 -29.22 -32.46 -60.30
CA SER A 2 -29.52 -31.75 -59.06
C SER A 2 -28.21 -31.29 -58.43
N PHE A 3 -28.04 -29.98 -58.25
CA PHE A 3 -26.94 -29.40 -57.48
C PHE A 3 -27.30 -29.44 -55.99
N GLY A 4 -26.60 -30.27 -55.20
CA GLY A 4 -26.69 -30.34 -53.77
C GLY A 4 -26.13 -29.05 -53.12
N LYS A 5 -26.93 -28.39 -52.29
CA LYS A 5 -26.52 -27.29 -51.43
C LYS A 5 -25.67 -27.85 -50.28
N PHE A 6 -24.38 -27.59 -50.29
CA PHE A 6 -23.52 -27.69 -49.12
C PHE A 6 -23.73 -26.44 -48.27
N SER A 7 -24.52 -26.56 -47.22
CA SER A 7 -24.61 -25.58 -46.15
C SER A 7 -23.41 -25.79 -45.20
N PHE A 8 -22.40 -24.96 -45.36
CA PHE A 8 -21.29 -24.93 -44.40
C PHE A 8 -21.72 -24.21 -43.13
N ASP A 9 -21.73 -24.94 -42.03
CA ASP A 9 -21.95 -24.42 -40.67
C ASP A 9 -20.80 -23.47 -40.27
N ASN A 10 -20.92 -22.21 -40.69
CA ASN A 10 -19.95 -21.14 -40.44
C ASN A 10 -19.91 -20.72 -38.97
N HIS A 11 -20.90 -21.10 -38.15
CA HIS A 11 -20.99 -20.70 -36.75
C HIS A 11 -20.10 -21.53 -35.84
N SER A 12 -19.93 -22.82 -36.11
CA SER A 12 -19.08 -23.69 -35.28
C SER A 12 -17.58 -23.42 -35.52
N ARG A 13 -17.20 -23.05 -36.76
CA ARG A 13 -15.82 -22.67 -37.09
C ARG A 13 -15.45 -21.31 -36.48
N ARG A 14 -16.28 -20.28 -36.55
CA ARG A 14 -16.02 -18.96 -35.87
C ARG A 14 -15.89 -19.11 -34.37
N ARG A 15 -16.71 -19.93 -33.73
CA ARG A 15 -16.59 -20.17 -32.26
C ARG A 15 -15.32 -20.96 -31.91
N ARG A 16 -14.83 -21.86 -32.74
CA ARG A 16 -13.55 -22.56 -32.54
C ARG A 16 -12.36 -21.62 -32.74
N TRP A 17 -12.40 -20.74 -33.73
CA TRP A 17 -11.36 -19.73 -33.95
C TRP A 17 -11.29 -18.68 -32.83
N LEU A 18 -12.42 -18.22 -32.30
CA LEU A 18 -12.47 -17.32 -31.17
C LEU A 18 -12.00 -17.99 -29.86
N ALA A 19 -12.30 -19.27 -29.66
CA ALA A 19 -11.78 -20.02 -28.51
C ALA A 19 -10.28 -20.30 -28.64
N VAL A 20 -9.78 -20.56 -29.87
CA VAL A 20 -8.35 -20.71 -30.14
C VAL A 20 -7.62 -19.38 -29.98
N LEU A 21 -8.19 -18.27 -30.47
CA LEU A 21 -7.62 -16.93 -30.26
C LEU A 21 -7.60 -16.52 -28.81
N SER A 22 -8.64 -16.81 -28.01
CA SER A 22 -8.64 -16.54 -26.58
C SER A 22 -7.64 -17.43 -25.83
N LEU A 23 -7.51 -18.70 -26.21
CA LEU A 23 -6.52 -19.61 -25.61
C LEU A 23 -5.09 -19.25 -26.03
N SER A 24 -4.89 -18.82 -27.30
CA SER A 24 -3.59 -18.34 -27.80
C SER A 24 -3.21 -17.01 -27.15
N PHE A 25 -4.17 -16.13 -26.90
CA PHE A 25 -3.94 -14.87 -26.17
C PHE A 25 -3.59 -15.13 -24.70
N VAL A 26 -4.27 -16.07 -24.04
CA VAL A 26 -3.94 -16.49 -22.66
C VAL A 26 -2.59 -17.22 -22.62
N LEU A 27 -2.24 -18.02 -23.64
CA LEU A 27 -0.93 -18.67 -23.77
C LEU A 27 0.19 -17.66 -24.07
N LEU A 28 -0.06 -16.63 -24.89
CA LEU A 28 0.87 -15.50 -25.08
C LEU A 28 1.12 -14.73 -23.77
N LEU A 29 0.11 -14.63 -22.91
CA LEU A 29 0.21 -14.05 -21.58
C LEU A 29 1.06 -14.90 -20.61
N LEU A 30 1.42 -16.14 -20.96
CA LEU A 30 2.18 -17.06 -20.11
C LEU A 30 3.65 -17.24 -20.56
N ILE A 31 4.09 -16.57 -21.64
CA ILE A 31 5.48 -16.63 -22.08
C ILE A 31 6.34 -15.73 -21.18
N PRO A 32 7.38 -16.25 -20.50
CA PRO A 32 8.28 -15.40 -19.74
C PRO A 32 9.11 -14.53 -20.69
N ALA A 33 9.06 -13.20 -20.51
CA ALA A 33 10.03 -12.31 -21.13
C ALA A 33 11.37 -12.44 -20.38
N SER A 34 12.46 -12.61 -21.10
CA SER A 34 13.81 -12.51 -20.54
C SER A 34 14.12 -11.02 -20.37
N PRO A 35 14.53 -10.55 -19.21
CA PRO A 35 15.01 -9.19 -19.07
C PRO A 35 16.34 -9.05 -19.81
N SER A 36 16.44 -8.11 -20.72
CA SER A 36 17.74 -7.60 -21.20
C SER A 36 18.20 -6.55 -20.19
N GLU A 37 19.30 -6.80 -19.53
CA GLU A 37 20.04 -5.76 -18.81
C GLU A 37 20.63 -4.78 -19.84
N GLU A 38 19.97 -3.66 -20.06
CA GLU A 38 20.59 -2.46 -20.62
C GLU A 38 20.89 -1.50 -19.47
N GLU A 39 22.12 -1.02 -19.41
CA GLU A 39 22.62 0.01 -18.52
C GLU A 39 21.73 1.25 -18.66
N LYS A 40 20.98 1.58 -17.63
CA LYS A 40 20.04 2.71 -17.65
C LYS A 40 20.77 3.98 -17.28
N ASP A 41 20.72 4.96 -18.15
CA ASP A 41 21.05 6.36 -17.84
C ASP A 41 20.04 6.88 -16.79
N THR A 42 20.50 7.61 -15.81
CA THR A 42 19.71 7.95 -14.63
C THR A 42 19.22 9.39 -14.70
N GLY A 43 18.04 9.66 -14.22
CA GLY A 43 17.34 10.95 -14.38
C GLY A 43 17.77 12.05 -13.40
N TRP A 44 18.99 12.00 -12.91
CA TRP A 44 19.57 13.01 -12.04
C TRP A 44 20.54 13.90 -12.81
N ASP A 45 20.34 15.19 -12.77
CA ASP A 45 21.24 16.18 -13.35
C ASP A 45 22.31 16.55 -12.33
N LEU A 46 23.59 16.39 -12.70
CA LEU A 46 24.73 16.76 -11.85
C LEU A 46 24.84 18.29 -11.77
N ALA A 47 24.72 18.81 -10.55
CA ALA A 47 24.98 20.20 -10.21
C ALA A 47 26.18 20.25 -9.26
N THR A 48 27.25 20.94 -9.62
CA THR A 48 28.40 21.06 -8.72
C THR A 48 28.30 22.38 -7.96
N VAL A 49 28.23 22.28 -6.65
CA VAL A 49 28.45 23.43 -5.79
C VAL A 49 29.95 23.75 -5.85
N SER A 50 30.33 25.01 -6.10
CA SER A 50 31.75 25.40 -6.17
C SER A 50 32.37 25.46 -4.77
N THR A 51 32.55 24.28 -4.16
CA THR A 51 33.13 24.13 -2.82
C THR A 51 34.03 22.88 -2.77
N GLU A 52 34.98 22.87 -1.84
CA GLU A 52 35.82 21.72 -1.50
C GLU A 52 35.37 21.10 -0.16
N PHE A 53 34.24 21.60 0.41
CA PHE A 53 33.69 21.14 1.67
C PHE A 53 32.57 20.11 1.43
N ASP A 54 32.43 19.18 2.35
CA ASP A 54 31.34 18.23 2.32
C ASP A 54 30.02 18.92 2.64
N LEU A 55 28.98 18.51 1.94
CA LEU A 55 27.61 18.91 2.23
C LEU A 55 26.96 17.79 3.03
N ASN A 56 26.40 18.11 4.20
CA ASN A 56 25.89 17.13 5.14
C ASN A 56 24.39 16.89 4.99
N ASP A 57 23.62 17.92 4.62
CA ASP A 57 22.19 17.81 4.43
C ASP A 57 21.65 18.86 3.47
N VAL A 58 20.44 18.61 2.93
CA VAL A 58 19.72 19.49 2.00
C VAL A 58 18.24 19.52 2.28
N ILE A 59 17.62 20.69 2.21
CA ILE A 59 16.17 20.83 2.28
C ILE A 59 15.62 21.53 1.03
N ALA A 60 14.67 20.90 0.37
CA ALA A 60 13.91 21.45 -0.73
C ALA A 60 12.87 22.45 -0.22
N LEU A 61 13.02 23.72 -0.54
CA LEU A 61 12.04 24.77 -0.20
C LEU A 61 10.83 24.72 -1.14
N ASN A 62 11.07 24.40 -2.40
CA ASN A 62 10.05 24.20 -3.43
C ASN A 62 10.64 23.42 -4.61
N SER A 63 9.91 23.30 -5.72
CA SER A 63 10.35 22.55 -6.92
C SER A 63 11.63 23.03 -7.59
N THR A 64 12.10 24.25 -7.29
CA THR A 64 13.28 24.85 -7.95
C THR A 64 14.31 25.39 -6.97
N SER A 65 13.97 25.47 -5.68
CA SER A 65 14.80 26.09 -4.65
C SER A 65 15.10 25.11 -3.53
N ALA A 66 16.36 25.09 -3.10
CA ALA A 66 16.84 24.29 -1.97
C ALA A 66 17.97 25.02 -1.22
N ILE A 67 18.15 24.67 0.05
CA ILE A 67 19.30 25.06 0.85
C ILE A 67 20.06 23.79 1.22
N ALA A 68 21.39 23.80 1.01
CA ALA A 68 22.31 22.77 1.48
C ALA A 68 23.19 23.33 2.60
N VAL A 69 23.50 22.50 3.57
CA VAL A 69 24.40 22.83 4.70
C VAL A 69 25.53 21.82 4.78
N GLY A 70 26.67 22.21 5.34
CA GLY A 70 27.83 21.33 5.41
C GLY A 70 28.93 21.85 6.34
N ASP A 71 30.13 21.31 6.11
CA ASP A 71 31.30 21.55 6.93
C ASP A 71 31.70 23.02 6.99
N SER A 72 32.36 23.38 8.12
CA SER A 72 32.91 24.72 8.37
C SER A 72 31.86 25.84 8.26
N GLY A 73 30.61 25.54 8.61
CA GLY A 73 29.50 26.49 8.61
C GLY A 73 29.02 26.86 7.20
N LYS A 74 29.37 26.09 6.19
CA LYS A 74 28.99 26.38 4.81
C LYS A 74 27.50 26.14 4.58
N MET A 75 26.89 27.09 3.88
CA MET A 75 25.51 27.01 3.40
C MET A 75 25.41 27.47 1.95
N TYR A 76 24.57 26.82 1.17
CA TYR A 76 24.36 27.17 -0.23
C TYR A 76 22.87 27.18 -0.57
N LEU A 77 22.46 28.18 -1.37
CA LEU A 77 21.09 28.30 -1.89
C LEU A 77 21.08 28.14 -3.41
N THR A 78 20.18 27.33 -3.90
CA THR A 78 19.76 27.35 -5.30
C THR A 78 18.32 27.85 -5.42
N GLU A 79 18.04 28.57 -6.53
CA GLU A 79 16.68 29.04 -6.90
C GLU A 79 16.32 28.62 -8.33
N ASN A 80 17.17 27.81 -8.98
CA ASN A 80 17.05 27.44 -10.38
C ASN A 80 17.35 25.94 -10.60
N SER A 81 16.78 25.10 -9.75
CA SER A 81 16.86 23.64 -9.90
C SER A 81 18.30 23.13 -9.87
N GLY A 82 19.11 23.65 -8.94
CA GLY A 82 20.50 23.21 -8.80
C GLY A 82 21.47 23.72 -9.90
N ALA A 83 20.99 24.42 -10.95
CA ALA A 83 21.86 24.88 -12.03
C ALA A 83 22.97 25.86 -11.54
N ASN A 84 22.68 26.63 -10.50
CA ASN A 84 23.66 27.45 -9.80
C ASN A 84 23.36 27.44 -8.29
N TRP A 85 24.43 27.41 -7.51
CA TRP A 85 24.36 27.52 -6.05
C TRP A 85 25.13 28.79 -5.63
N SER A 86 24.51 29.56 -4.73
CA SER A 86 25.10 30.77 -4.15
C SER A 86 25.38 30.53 -2.68
N GLU A 87 26.59 30.86 -2.23
CA GLU A 87 26.93 30.73 -0.80
C GLU A 87 26.13 31.74 0.03
N LEU A 88 25.60 31.26 1.15
CA LEU A 88 24.94 32.03 2.20
C LEU A 88 25.90 32.20 3.38
N ASP A 89 25.92 33.39 3.99
CA ASP A 89 26.71 33.63 5.20
C ASP A 89 25.93 33.10 6.42
N SER A 90 26.38 31.98 6.98
CA SER A 90 25.78 31.39 8.19
C SER A 90 26.15 32.13 9.47
N GLY A 91 27.24 32.89 9.46
CA GLY A 91 27.79 33.57 10.63
C GLY A 91 28.57 32.65 11.59
N VAL A 92 28.73 31.36 11.30
CA VAL A 92 29.41 30.34 12.12
C VAL A 92 30.51 29.63 11.36
N VAL A 93 31.36 28.91 12.07
CA VAL A 93 32.44 28.08 11.49
C VAL A 93 32.36 26.63 11.94
N GLN A 94 31.38 26.28 12.72
CA GLN A 94 31.06 24.92 13.13
C GLN A 94 30.41 24.17 11.99
N ASP A 95 30.62 22.86 11.93
CA ASP A 95 29.96 22.02 10.95
C ASP A 95 28.46 22.04 11.16
N LEU A 96 27.70 22.15 10.09
CA LEU A 96 26.25 22.12 10.08
C LEU A 96 25.82 20.74 9.58
N ASN A 97 25.07 20.01 10.41
CA ASN A 97 24.80 18.59 10.21
C ASN A 97 23.42 18.31 9.62
N SER A 98 22.41 19.14 9.95
CA SER A 98 21.05 18.95 9.41
C SER A 98 20.33 20.29 9.23
N ILE A 99 19.35 20.33 8.32
CA ILE A 99 18.50 21.48 8.02
C ILE A 99 17.06 21.04 7.75
N GLU A 100 16.09 21.69 8.38
CA GLU A 100 14.66 21.48 8.14
C GLU A 100 13.95 22.79 7.79
N PHE A 101 12.83 22.68 7.07
CA PHE A 101 12.01 23.82 6.67
C PHE A 101 10.54 23.59 6.97
N ASN A 102 10.00 24.44 7.84
CA ASN A 102 8.56 24.54 8.11
C ASN A 102 8.22 26.03 8.27
N GLU A 103 7.86 26.71 7.17
CA GLU A 103 7.70 28.16 7.01
C GLU A 103 9.02 28.96 7.11
N GLN A 104 9.94 28.58 7.99
CA GLN A 104 11.33 29.09 8.02
C GLN A 104 12.31 27.93 8.11
N ALA A 105 13.54 28.15 7.62
CA ALA A 105 14.58 27.15 7.70
C ALA A 105 15.30 27.24 9.04
N VAL A 106 15.58 26.07 9.63
CA VAL A 106 16.36 25.91 10.86
C VAL A 106 17.50 24.94 10.54
N ALA A 107 18.72 25.27 10.93
CA ALA A 107 19.90 24.41 10.77
C ALA A 107 20.56 24.15 12.12
N VAL A 108 21.09 22.95 12.31
CA VAL A 108 21.81 22.54 13.52
C VAL A 108 23.17 21.97 13.19
N GLY A 109 24.07 21.98 14.17
CA GLY A 109 25.42 21.49 13.96
C GLY A 109 26.24 21.33 15.23
N ASP A 110 27.54 21.27 15.02
CA ASP A 110 28.51 20.99 16.10
C ASP A 110 28.51 22.06 17.19
N SER A 111 28.88 21.61 18.40
CA SER A 111 29.00 22.47 19.61
C SER A 111 27.71 23.21 19.96
N GLY A 112 26.57 22.55 19.79
CA GLY A 112 25.25 23.08 20.11
C GLY A 112 24.76 24.18 19.18
N THR A 113 25.34 24.31 18.00
CA THR A 113 24.96 25.31 16.97
C THR A 113 23.53 25.13 16.53
N VAL A 114 22.73 26.21 16.62
CA VAL A 114 21.36 26.28 16.06
C VAL A 114 21.16 27.64 15.40
N LEU A 115 20.84 27.62 14.12
CA LEU A 115 20.60 28.79 13.30
C LEU A 115 19.16 28.81 12.79
N VAL A 116 18.51 29.96 12.89
CA VAL A 116 17.14 30.15 12.37
C VAL A 116 17.17 31.25 11.32
N ARG A 117 16.63 30.97 10.15
CA ARG A 117 16.56 31.93 9.04
C ARG A 117 15.45 32.97 9.32
N ASP A 118 15.79 34.25 9.25
CA ASP A 118 14.85 35.36 9.31
C ASP A 118 15.01 36.23 8.05
N GLU A 119 14.04 36.17 7.16
CA GLU A 119 14.09 36.78 5.81
C GLU A 119 15.35 36.35 5.03
N ASP A 120 16.38 37.21 5.01
CA ASP A 120 17.64 37.00 4.27
C ASP A 120 18.86 36.76 5.18
N SER A 121 18.67 36.63 6.49
CA SER A 121 19.75 36.44 7.45
C SER A 121 19.51 35.26 8.39
N TRP A 122 20.60 34.75 8.97
CA TRP A 122 20.56 33.72 9.98
C TRP A 122 20.73 34.29 11.37
N THR A 123 19.90 33.91 12.30
CA THR A 123 19.98 34.29 13.71
C THR A 123 20.51 33.13 14.53
N ASP A 124 21.56 33.38 15.30
CA ASP A 124 22.17 32.40 16.20
C ASP A 124 21.30 32.20 17.44
N ASN A 125 20.83 30.98 17.64
CA ASN A 125 20.05 30.51 18.77
C ASN A 125 20.69 29.28 19.40
N SER A 126 22.01 29.17 19.33
CA SER A 126 22.79 28.02 19.78
C SER A 126 22.58 27.71 21.26
N ILE A 127 22.79 26.44 21.61
CA ILE A 127 22.56 25.90 22.96
C ILE A 127 23.89 25.85 23.72
N GLU A 128 24.04 26.71 24.72
CA GLU A 128 25.25 26.75 25.52
C GLU A 128 25.43 25.44 26.30
N GLY A 129 26.52 24.74 26.05
CA GLY A 129 26.90 23.51 26.76
C GLY A 129 26.35 22.23 26.15
N ALA A 130 25.61 22.29 25.05
CA ALA A 130 25.25 21.11 24.28
C ALA A 130 26.45 20.56 23.48
N GLY A 131 26.43 19.26 23.16
CA GLY A 131 27.40 18.60 22.33
C GLY A 131 27.17 18.88 20.84
N ASN A 132 27.58 17.92 19.97
CA ASN A 132 27.29 18.01 18.57
C ASN A 132 25.85 17.59 18.32
N LEU A 133 25.11 18.47 17.66
CA LEU A 133 23.72 18.21 17.26
C LEU A 133 23.73 17.56 15.89
N HIS A 134 23.00 16.46 15.76
CA HIS A 134 22.99 15.66 14.53
C HIS A 134 21.78 15.95 13.66
N ASP A 135 20.60 16.13 14.29
CA ASP A 135 19.36 16.30 13.56
C ASP A 135 18.34 17.15 14.32
N LEU A 136 17.29 17.60 13.61
CA LEU A 136 16.24 18.43 14.18
C LEU A 136 14.87 18.06 13.60
N SER A 137 13.82 18.37 14.36
CA SER A 137 12.44 18.32 13.88
C SER A 137 11.68 19.59 14.27
N VAL A 138 10.95 20.15 13.30
CA VAL A 138 10.15 21.38 13.43
C VAL A 138 8.67 21.07 13.17
N PRO A 139 7.95 20.43 14.10
CA PRO A 139 6.56 20.04 13.91
C PRO A 139 5.59 21.22 13.81
N HIS A 140 5.98 22.39 14.34
CA HIS A 140 5.18 23.60 14.30
C HIS A 140 6.07 24.85 14.32
N PHE A 141 5.88 25.70 13.30
CA PHE A 141 6.55 27.00 13.20
C PHE A 141 5.56 28.08 12.74
N GLU A 142 5.33 29.13 13.52
CA GLU A 142 4.63 30.37 13.12
C GLU A 142 5.55 31.58 13.22
N SER A 143 6.37 31.60 14.28
CA SER A 143 7.43 32.57 14.57
C SER A 143 8.33 31.96 15.62
N LEU A 144 9.56 32.40 15.77
CA LEU A 144 10.49 31.85 16.77
C LEU A 144 9.92 31.85 18.18
N SER A 145 9.07 32.82 18.52
CA SER A 145 8.39 32.91 19.80
C SER A 145 7.22 31.94 20.00
N ASN A 146 6.68 31.41 18.90
CA ASN A 146 5.55 30.48 18.93
C ASN A 146 5.86 29.24 18.07
N SER A 147 7.09 28.75 18.18
CA SER A 147 7.55 27.53 17.50
C SER A 147 7.92 26.46 18.50
N THR A 148 7.91 25.23 18.05
CA THR A 148 8.47 24.09 18.76
C THR A 148 9.52 23.45 17.86
N ILE A 149 10.76 23.35 18.36
CA ILE A 149 11.88 22.70 17.67
C ILE A 149 12.43 21.64 18.61
N PHE A 150 12.66 20.47 18.12
CA PHE A 150 13.41 19.42 18.80
C PHE A 150 14.73 19.21 18.10
N VAL A 151 15.79 18.97 18.85
CA VAL A 151 17.10 18.63 18.29
C VAL A 151 17.68 17.44 19.03
N SER A 152 18.41 16.59 18.33
CA SER A 152 19.11 15.42 18.87
C SER A 152 20.60 15.53 18.66
N GLY A 153 21.39 14.80 19.46
CA GLY A 153 22.84 14.88 19.36
C GLY A 153 23.59 13.76 20.07
N THR A 154 24.87 14.02 20.28
CA THR A 154 25.79 13.09 20.93
C THR A 154 25.39 12.75 22.36
N GLY A 155 25.67 11.48 22.78
CA GLY A 155 25.48 11.06 24.17
C GLY A 155 24.03 11.01 24.63
N GLY A 156 23.07 10.80 23.73
CA GLY A 156 21.64 10.72 24.05
C GLY A 156 20.98 12.08 24.27
N GLU A 157 21.64 13.18 23.87
CA GLU A 157 21.09 14.53 24.04
C GLU A 157 19.83 14.74 23.19
N ILE A 158 18.79 15.30 23.84
CA ILE A 158 17.60 15.85 23.16
C ILE A 158 17.27 17.18 23.83
N TRP A 159 17.12 18.22 23.04
CA TRP A 159 16.71 19.55 23.46
C TRP A 159 15.43 19.99 22.79
N LYS A 160 14.63 20.78 23.50
CA LYS A 160 13.37 21.35 23.01
C LYS A 160 13.36 22.85 23.11
N TRP A 161 13.13 23.52 21.97
CA TRP A 161 12.80 24.94 21.95
C TRP A 161 11.31 25.13 22.13
N SER A 162 10.92 25.96 23.08
CA SER A 162 9.54 26.41 23.23
C SER A 162 9.53 27.68 24.10
N ASN A 163 8.57 28.58 23.85
CA ASN A 163 8.43 29.81 24.61
C ASN A 163 9.73 30.64 24.70
N ASN A 164 10.48 30.77 23.62
CA ASN A 164 11.75 31.48 23.52
C ASN A 164 12.88 30.95 24.41
N SER A 165 12.89 29.67 24.71
CA SER A 165 13.97 29.07 25.50
C SER A 165 14.17 27.60 25.16
N TRP A 166 15.43 27.17 25.31
CA TRP A 166 15.79 25.76 25.24
C TRP A 166 15.53 25.07 26.58
N SER A 167 15.07 23.83 26.51
CA SER A 167 14.89 22.94 27.65
C SER A 167 15.60 21.62 27.37
N ASP A 168 16.46 21.18 28.27
CA ASP A 168 17.15 19.91 28.21
C ASP A 168 16.19 18.77 28.56
N LEU A 169 15.99 17.85 27.63
CA LEU A 169 15.16 16.64 27.76
C LEU A 169 15.98 15.34 27.80
N SER A 170 17.31 15.44 27.76
CA SER A 170 18.24 14.29 27.65
C SER A 170 18.05 13.27 28.78
N ASN A 171 17.72 13.70 30.00
CA ASN A 171 17.42 12.77 31.09
C ASN A 171 16.20 11.87 30.84
N GLY A 172 15.31 12.25 29.94
CA GLY A 172 14.11 11.47 29.56
C GLY A 172 14.39 10.35 28.59
N THR A 173 15.51 10.38 27.86
CA THR A 173 15.85 9.39 26.81
C THR A 173 16.24 8.04 27.41
N GLY A 174 16.88 8.04 28.57
CA GLY A 174 17.35 6.83 29.25
C GLY A 174 18.53 6.12 28.54
N THR A 175 19.21 6.82 27.62
CA THR A 175 20.36 6.34 26.87
C THR A 175 21.51 7.35 26.91
N ASP A 176 22.73 6.87 26.66
CA ASP A 176 23.96 7.65 26.52
C ASP A 176 24.64 7.45 25.15
N VAL A 177 23.95 6.77 24.21
CA VAL A 177 24.45 6.62 22.84
C VAL A 177 23.98 7.76 21.94
N ASP A 178 24.69 8.00 20.87
CA ASP A 178 24.39 9.07 19.93
C ASP A 178 23.04 8.87 19.24
N ILE A 179 22.26 9.94 19.15
CA ILE A 179 20.98 9.99 18.44
C ILE A 179 21.22 10.72 17.13
N TYR A 180 21.11 9.99 16.01
CA TYR A 180 21.43 10.50 14.67
C TYR A 180 20.27 11.17 13.98
N ALA A 181 19.03 10.70 14.23
CA ALA A 181 17.85 11.32 13.64
C ALA A 181 16.67 11.40 14.62
N ILE A 182 15.87 12.47 14.48
CA ILE A 182 14.69 12.75 15.28
C ILE A 182 13.59 13.33 14.42
N ASP A 183 12.35 12.81 14.53
CA ASP A 183 11.21 13.38 13.84
C ASP A 183 9.94 13.37 14.71
N PHE A 184 9.19 14.46 14.64
CA PHE A 184 7.95 14.68 15.41
C PHE A 184 6.78 14.98 14.47
N ILE A 185 5.73 14.18 14.55
CA ILE A 185 4.50 14.42 13.78
C ILE A 185 3.66 15.58 14.35
N ASN A 186 3.87 15.91 15.60
CA ASN A 186 3.29 17.05 16.32
C ASN A 186 4.09 17.33 17.61
N ASN A 187 3.66 18.30 18.40
CA ASN A 187 4.38 18.71 19.61
C ASN A 187 4.49 17.64 20.72
N ASP A 188 3.74 16.54 20.61
CA ASP A 188 3.66 15.51 21.66
C ASP A 188 4.27 14.17 21.23
N LYS A 189 4.16 13.80 19.94
CA LYS A 189 4.52 12.47 19.44
C LYS A 189 5.72 12.55 18.52
N GLY A 190 6.77 11.81 18.85
CA GLY A 190 8.00 11.74 18.07
C GLY A 190 8.72 10.41 18.20
N PHE A 191 9.69 10.22 17.30
CA PHE A 191 10.62 9.12 17.26
C PHE A 191 12.04 9.64 17.13
N ALA A 192 12.99 8.88 17.66
CA ALA A 192 14.40 9.13 17.44
C ALA A 192 15.12 7.80 17.26
N VAL A 193 16.18 7.82 16.44
CA VAL A 193 17.00 6.66 16.12
C VAL A 193 18.47 7.02 16.23
N GLY A 194 19.34 6.02 16.44
CA GLY A 194 20.75 6.30 16.64
C GLY A 194 21.63 5.06 16.61
N ALA A 195 22.77 5.16 17.30
CA ALA A 195 23.76 4.10 17.38
C ALA A 195 23.23 2.85 18.11
N ASP A 196 23.90 1.71 17.90
CA ASP A 196 23.67 0.45 18.61
C ASP A 196 22.19 -0.01 18.60
N GLY A 197 21.51 0.11 17.45
CA GLY A 197 20.13 -0.30 17.27
C GLY A 197 19.11 0.55 18.02
N LEU A 198 19.49 1.75 18.47
CA LEU A 198 18.60 2.61 19.23
C LEU A 198 17.39 3.06 18.43
N ILE A 199 16.20 2.76 18.95
CA ILE A 199 14.92 3.34 18.52
C ILE A 199 14.14 3.71 19.77
N ILE A 200 13.79 4.97 19.91
CA ILE A 200 12.98 5.46 21.03
C ILE A 200 11.79 6.27 20.53
N ALA A 201 10.72 6.26 21.29
CA ALA A 201 9.47 6.94 20.98
C ALA A 201 8.91 7.69 22.16
N THR A 202 8.31 8.85 21.91
CA THR A 202 7.63 9.68 22.92
C THR A 202 6.18 9.96 22.54
N THR A 203 5.34 10.19 23.56
CA THR A 203 3.94 10.66 23.41
C THR A 203 3.64 11.87 24.30
N ASP A 204 4.63 12.42 24.97
CA ASP A 204 4.51 13.51 25.93
C ASP A 204 5.43 14.70 25.61
N GLY A 205 5.82 14.82 24.33
CA GLY A 205 6.66 15.92 23.85
C GLY A 205 8.11 15.83 24.29
N GLY A 206 8.62 14.59 24.42
CA GLY A 206 10.01 14.30 24.76
C GLY A 206 10.32 14.30 26.27
N LEU A 207 9.31 14.44 27.14
CA LEU A 207 9.53 14.38 28.59
C LEU A 207 9.92 12.98 29.06
N SER A 208 9.41 11.95 28.38
CA SER A 208 9.83 10.55 28.54
C SER A 208 9.87 9.83 27.20
N TRP A 209 10.80 8.88 27.09
CA TRP A 209 10.98 8.06 25.90
C TRP A 209 10.88 6.58 26.24
N GLU A 210 10.29 5.82 25.35
CA GLU A 210 10.13 4.38 25.46
C GLU A 210 10.95 3.69 24.39
N VAL A 211 11.84 2.78 24.79
CA VAL A 211 12.68 2.02 23.84
C VAL A 211 11.82 1.08 23.01
N ARG A 212 12.11 1.01 21.72
CA ARG A 212 11.48 0.14 20.73
C ARG A 212 12.53 -0.77 20.13
N ASP A 213 12.56 -2.04 20.54
CA ASP A 213 13.53 -2.99 20.01
C ASP A 213 13.33 -3.19 18.50
N PRO A 214 14.37 -3.02 17.66
CA PRO A 214 14.34 -3.45 16.28
C PRO A 214 14.30 -4.97 16.18
N PRO A 215 14.10 -5.58 14.99
CA PRO A 215 14.30 -7.01 14.78
C PRO A 215 15.69 -7.43 15.22
N ASP A 216 15.84 -8.68 15.73
CA ASP A 216 17.07 -9.17 16.37
C ASP A 216 18.32 -9.03 15.49
N GLU A 217 18.16 -9.08 14.18
CA GLU A 217 19.23 -8.95 13.17
C GLU A 217 19.81 -7.54 13.03
N PHE A 218 19.08 -6.50 13.50
CA PHE A 218 19.48 -5.08 13.37
C PHE A 218 19.83 -4.42 14.70
N LYS A 219 19.91 -5.17 15.80
CA LYS A 219 20.14 -4.62 17.14
C LYS A 219 21.51 -3.98 17.34
N ASP A 220 22.48 -4.40 16.54
CA ASP A 220 23.87 -3.91 16.63
C ASP A 220 24.19 -2.91 15.50
N PHE A 221 23.21 -2.53 14.67
CA PHE A 221 23.40 -1.58 13.56
C PHE A 221 23.03 -0.17 13.97
N SER A 222 23.75 0.81 13.44
CA SER A 222 23.40 2.22 13.59
C SER A 222 22.32 2.60 12.58
N PHE A 223 21.35 3.40 13.03
CA PHE A 223 20.30 3.98 12.18
C PHE A 223 20.55 5.47 12.02
N TYR A 224 20.60 5.94 10.78
CA TYR A 224 21.04 7.29 10.44
C TYR A 224 19.91 8.25 10.11
N ASP A 225 18.76 7.75 9.61
CA ASP A 225 17.64 8.60 9.25
C ASP A 225 16.31 7.85 9.39
N LEU A 226 15.24 8.62 9.56
CA LEU A 226 13.88 8.10 9.68
C LEU A 226 12.88 8.98 8.95
N LEU A 227 11.85 8.36 8.39
CA LEU A 227 10.77 9.04 7.71
C LEU A 227 9.42 8.65 8.32
N PHE A 228 8.69 9.64 8.78
CA PHE A 228 7.50 9.48 9.58
C PHE A 228 6.25 9.92 8.82
N PHE A 229 5.28 9.03 8.68
CA PHE A 229 3.99 9.34 8.06
C PHE A 229 2.86 9.22 9.06
N GLY A 230 1.97 10.23 9.07
CA GLY A 230 0.81 10.25 9.94
C GLY A 230 -0.36 11.05 9.38
N TRP A 231 -1.53 10.84 9.94
CA TRP A 231 -2.75 11.59 9.66
C TRP A 231 -3.31 12.15 10.97
N GLU A 232 -3.61 13.46 10.99
CA GLU A 232 -4.18 14.15 12.16
C GLU A 232 -3.42 13.87 13.47
N GLY A 233 -2.09 13.82 13.41
CA GLY A 233 -1.24 13.60 14.59
C GLY A 233 -1.20 12.14 15.10
N ASN A 234 -1.65 11.19 14.30
CA ASN A 234 -1.50 9.75 14.57
C ASN A 234 -0.52 9.13 13.57
N PRO A 235 0.58 8.53 14.07
CA PRO A 235 1.55 7.85 13.22
C PRO A 235 0.90 6.64 12.54
N THR A 236 1.08 6.53 11.23
CA THR A 236 0.58 5.39 10.45
C THR A 236 1.69 4.49 9.94
N SER A 237 2.89 5.02 9.78
CA SER A 237 4.06 4.26 9.34
C SER A 237 5.33 5.03 9.67
N ILE A 238 6.38 4.30 9.99
CA ILE A 238 7.75 4.81 10.14
C ILE A 238 8.65 3.94 9.30
N LEU A 239 9.56 4.58 8.58
CA LEU A 239 10.66 3.94 7.87
C LEU A 239 11.95 4.37 8.55
N VAL A 240 12.87 3.45 8.79
CA VAL A 240 14.17 3.69 9.39
C VAL A 240 15.23 3.08 8.49
N VAL A 241 16.28 3.84 8.21
CA VAL A 241 17.41 3.43 7.37
C VAL A 241 18.72 3.50 8.13
N GLY A 242 19.72 2.72 7.71
CA GLY A 242 20.99 2.67 8.42
C GLY A 242 22.04 1.80 7.76
N GLU A 243 22.96 1.28 8.58
CA GLU A 243 24.08 0.45 8.18
C GLU A 243 23.67 -0.79 7.39
N ASN A 244 24.55 -1.25 6.52
CA ASN A 244 24.42 -2.50 5.78
C ASN A 244 23.13 -2.60 4.95
N GLY A 245 22.74 -1.50 4.31
CA GLY A 245 21.54 -1.42 3.47
C GLY A 245 20.23 -1.59 4.26
N THR A 246 20.26 -1.33 5.55
CA THR A 246 19.09 -1.52 6.41
C THR A 246 17.93 -0.63 6.02
N LEU A 247 16.76 -1.24 5.89
CA LEU A 247 15.46 -0.58 5.89
C LEU A 247 14.51 -1.40 6.74
N ILE A 248 14.02 -0.83 7.82
CA ILE A 248 12.95 -1.42 8.63
C ILE A 248 11.72 -0.53 8.59
N GLN A 249 10.56 -1.16 8.56
CA GLN A 249 9.28 -0.48 8.53
C GLN A 249 8.44 -0.88 9.74
N SER A 250 7.83 0.09 10.37
CA SER A 250 6.79 -0.17 11.34
C SER A 250 5.42 0.18 10.77
N SER A 251 4.46 -0.71 11.00
CA SER A 251 3.05 -0.43 10.78
C SER A 251 2.30 -0.77 12.06
N GLY A 252 1.67 0.20 12.68
CA GLY A 252 0.89 -0.05 13.89
C GLY A 252 -0.13 1.02 14.12
N THR A 253 -1.35 0.59 14.38
CA THR A 253 -2.45 1.43 14.82
C THR A 253 -2.89 0.89 16.18
N GLY A 254 -2.13 1.20 17.20
CA GLY A 254 -2.67 1.08 18.55
C GLY A 254 -3.48 2.34 18.87
N SER A 255 -4.71 2.21 19.33
CA SER A 255 -5.51 3.33 19.87
C SER A 255 -4.85 4.03 21.08
N THR A 256 -3.77 3.49 21.58
CA THR A 256 -2.91 4.03 22.65
C THR A 256 -1.60 4.61 22.13
N GLY A 257 -1.47 4.72 20.81
CA GLY A 257 -0.49 5.62 20.18
C GLY A 257 0.89 5.10 19.93
N ILE A 258 1.41 3.97 20.35
CA ILE A 258 2.75 3.54 19.95
C ILE A 258 2.96 2.04 20.23
N GLY A 259 2.30 1.19 19.49
CA GLY A 259 2.55 -0.25 19.49
C GLY A 259 2.93 -0.68 18.08
N PHE A 260 4.19 -0.54 17.71
CA PHE A 260 4.66 -0.91 16.38
C PHE A 260 5.22 -2.32 16.39
N VAL A 261 4.92 -3.06 15.34
CA VAL A 261 5.64 -4.27 14.99
C VAL A 261 6.57 -3.91 13.85
N TRP A 262 7.86 -4.05 14.08
CA TRP A 262 8.87 -3.85 13.05
C TRP A 262 8.88 -5.01 12.07
N ARG A 263 9.03 -4.72 10.81
CA ARG A 263 9.23 -5.70 9.75
C ARG A 263 10.26 -5.22 8.75
N VAL A 264 10.93 -6.15 8.13
CA VAL A 264 11.69 -5.91 6.91
C VAL A 264 10.69 -5.95 5.75
N PRO A 265 10.61 -4.94 4.88
CA PRO A 265 9.61 -4.91 3.81
C PRO A 265 9.74 -6.05 2.80
N SER A 266 10.95 -6.53 2.50
CA SER A 266 11.18 -7.63 1.55
C SER A 266 11.49 -8.95 2.26
N ASP A 267 10.75 -10.02 1.91
CA ASP A 267 10.91 -11.37 2.51
C ASP A 267 12.14 -12.15 1.99
N GLU A 268 12.88 -11.64 1.00
CA GLU A 268 13.81 -12.46 0.21
C GLU A 268 15.29 -12.07 0.30
N SER A 269 15.66 -10.98 0.98
CA SER A 269 17.07 -10.58 1.06
C SER A 269 17.50 -10.16 2.45
N GLU A 270 18.75 -10.51 2.80
CA GLU A 270 19.43 -9.94 3.96
C GLU A 270 19.60 -8.41 3.86
N HIS A 271 19.36 -7.85 2.67
CA HIS A 271 19.48 -6.42 2.35
C HIS A 271 18.22 -5.92 1.62
N PRO A 272 17.24 -5.38 2.33
CA PRO A 272 15.95 -4.93 1.75
C PRO A 272 16.10 -3.90 0.62
N THR A 273 17.10 -3.03 0.71
CA THR A 273 17.39 -2.00 -0.28
C THR A 273 18.17 -2.51 -1.51
N GLY A 274 18.66 -3.77 -1.47
CA GLY A 274 19.45 -4.36 -2.54
C GLY A 274 20.94 -3.95 -2.54
N THR A 275 21.40 -3.29 -1.47
CA THR A 275 22.81 -2.92 -1.25
C THR A 275 23.28 -3.36 0.15
N THR A 276 24.59 -3.49 0.32
CA THR A 276 25.26 -3.64 1.62
C THR A 276 25.84 -2.33 2.13
N GLU A 277 25.76 -1.27 1.32
CA GLU A 277 26.27 0.04 1.67
C GLU A 277 25.38 0.71 2.71
N THR A 278 25.94 1.63 3.48
CA THR A 278 25.17 2.39 4.47
C THR A 278 24.18 3.31 3.78
N ILE A 279 22.92 3.28 4.20
CA ILE A 279 21.92 4.27 3.81
C ILE A 279 21.95 5.41 4.82
N ARG A 280 22.22 6.62 4.34
CA ARG A 280 22.41 7.81 5.20
C ARG A 280 21.18 8.66 5.31
N SER A 281 20.37 8.77 4.25
CA SER A 281 19.19 9.63 4.29
C SER A 281 18.02 9.04 3.50
N ILE A 282 16.79 9.41 3.91
CA ILE A 282 15.54 8.99 3.31
C ILE A 282 14.59 10.18 3.15
N SER A 283 13.99 10.34 1.97
CA SER A 283 12.96 11.35 1.73
C SER A 283 11.81 10.80 0.92
N GLY A 284 10.59 11.23 1.19
CA GLY A 284 9.46 10.65 0.48
C GLY A 284 8.19 11.50 0.46
N SER A 285 7.40 11.30 -0.59
CA SER A 285 6.09 11.93 -0.75
C SER A 285 4.95 11.11 -0.13
N SER A 286 5.18 9.84 0.18
CA SER A 286 4.23 8.95 0.85
C SER A 286 4.93 7.71 1.41
N ARG A 287 4.27 7.00 2.32
CA ARG A 287 4.77 5.72 2.85
C ARG A 287 5.04 4.64 1.78
N PHE A 288 4.60 4.83 0.56
CA PHE A 288 4.81 3.90 -0.54
C PHE A 288 5.87 4.39 -1.51
N LYS A 289 6.06 5.73 -1.62
CA LYS A 289 7.00 6.34 -2.55
C LYS A 289 8.00 7.19 -1.80
N PHE A 290 9.24 6.72 -1.80
CA PHE A 290 10.37 7.37 -1.13
C PHE A 290 11.69 7.01 -1.81
N TRP A 291 12.68 7.87 -1.60
CA TRP A 291 14.05 7.71 -2.07
C TRP A 291 14.97 7.50 -0.89
N VAL A 292 16.00 6.71 -1.12
CA VAL A 292 17.10 6.49 -0.17
C VAL A 292 18.42 6.79 -0.86
N VAL A 293 19.36 7.38 -0.12
CA VAL A 293 20.71 7.65 -0.57
C VAL A 293 21.72 7.20 0.47
N GLY A 294 22.95 6.96 0.05
CA GLY A 294 24.00 6.51 0.97
C GLY A 294 25.38 6.40 0.32
N ASP A 295 26.21 5.59 0.96
CA ASP A 295 27.61 5.41 0.61
C ASP A 295 27.78 4.79 -0.80
N GLU A 296 28.97 4.99 -1.37
CA GLU A 296 29.36 4.43 -2.67
C GLU A 296 28.37 4.77 -3.80
N ASN A 297 27.90 6.03 -3.84
CA ASN A 297 27.00 6.53 -4.89
C ASN A 297 25.60 5.88 -4.88
N TYR A 298 25.15 5.33 -3.78
CA TYR A 298 23.86 4.63 -3.77
C TYR A 298 22.69 5.60 -3.79
N ILE A 299 21.84 5.50 -4.81
CA ILE A 299 20.54 6.18 -4.92
C ILE A 299 19.50 5.16 -5.35
N ALA A 300 18.40 5.07 -4.63
CA ALA A 300 17.30 4.20 -5.04
C ALA A 300 15.91 4.74 -4.70
N LEU A 301 14.94 4.43 -5.56
CA LEU A 301 13.53 4.75 -5.41
C LEU A 301 12.73 3.50 -5.08
N SER A 302 11.91 3.56 -4.06
CA SER A 302 10.81 2.60 -3.85
C SER A 302 9.46 3.25 -4.14
N GLU A 303 8.55 2.52 -4.80
CA GLU A 303 7.17 2.92 -5.07
C GLU A 303 6.12 1.98 -4.46
N ASP A 304 6.58 0.98 -3.72
CA ASP A 304 5.74 -0.07 -3.15
C ASP A 304 5.92 -0.26 -1.64
N GLY A 305 6.49 0.77 -0.98
CA GLY A 305 6.69 0.79 0.46
C GLY A 305 7.89 -0.04 0.91
N GLY A 306 8.95 -0.10 0.10
CA GLY A 306 10.20 -0.77 0.40
C GLY A 306 10.25 -2.26 0.01
N ASN A 307 9.20 -2.78 -0.66
CA ASN A 307 9.25 -4.18 -1.12
C ASN A 307 10.14 -4.37 -2.36
N SER A 308 10.34 -3.31 -3.14
CA SER A 308 11.29 -3.28 -4.25
C SER A 308 11.94 -1.91 -4.41
N PHE A 309 13.14 -1.89 -5.00
CA PHE A 309 13.91 -0.68 -5.24
C PHE A 309 14.38 -0.60 -6.69
N TYR A 310 14.30 0.60 -7.24
CA TYR A 310 14.86 0.95 -8.53
C TYR A 310 16.16 1.70 -8.28
N ASN A 311 17.30 1.08 -8.60
CA ASN A 311 18.61 1.73 -8.51
C ASN A 311 18.68 2.90 -9.50
N GLN A 312 19.05 4.08 -9.00
CA GLN A 312 19.22 5.34 -9.73
C GLN A 312 20.63 5.91 -9.60
N SER A 313 21.61 5.10 -9.14
CA SER A 313 23.01 5.49 -8.97
C SER A 313 23.62 6.01 -10.27
N GLN A 314 24.46 7.05 -10.17
CA GLN A 314 25.01 7.78 -11.29
C GLN A 314 26.44 7.33 -11.61
N PRO A 315 26.80 6.97 -12.84
CA PRO A 315 28.19 6.65 -13.18
C PRO A 315 29.18 7.82 -12.99
N GLN A 316 28.69 9.06 -13.03
CA GLN A 316 29.53 10.25 -12.88
C GLN A 316 29.91 10.57 -11.45
N THR A 317 29.27 9.93 -10.47
CA THR A 317 29.48 10.12 -9.02
C THR A 317 29.98 8.85 -8.34
N GLU A 318 30.61 7.92 -9.11
CA GLU A 318 31.17 6.68 -8.58
C GLU A 318 32.18 6.96 -7.45
N GLY A 319 31.98 6.34 -6.29
CA GLY A 319 32.82 6.49 -5.10
C GLY A 319 32.53 7.73 -4.26
N VAL A 320 31.42 8.43 -4.49
CA VAL A 320 30.96 9.56 -3.67
C VAL A 320 29.93 9.09 -2.68
N ASP A 321 30.03 9.48 -1.43
CA ASP A 321 29.03 9.24 -0.43
C ASP A 321 27.98 10.35 -0.45
N PHE A 322 26.70 9.96 -0.58
CA PHE A 322 25.57 10.88 -0.46
C PHE A 322 25.06 10.94 0.97
N THR A 323 24.94 12.14 1.49
CA THR A 323 24.64 12.41 2.89
C THR A 323 23.20 12.86 3.12
N GLY A 324 22.60 13.59 2.17
CA GLY A 324 21.27 14.13 2.30
C GLY A 324 20.43 14.03 1.03
N VAL A 325 19.11 13.76 1.19
CA VAL A 325 18.13 13.78 0.10
C VAL A 325 16.86 14.48 0.54
N SER A 326 16.33 15.39 -0.29
CA SER A 326 15.08 16.08 -0.01
C SER A 326 14.21 16.25 -1.25
N PHE A 327 12.94 15.90 -1.15
CA PHE A 327 11.95 16.04 -2.21
C PHE A 327 10.88 17.08 -1.83
N ALA A 328 10.78 18.15 -2.64
CA ALA A 328 9.72 19.14 -2.48
C ALA A 328 8.32 18.57 -2.79
N ASN A 329 8.27 17.54 -3.64
CA ASN A 329 7.07 16.80 -4.03
C ASN A 329 7.48 15.44 -4.61
N GLY A 330 6.55 14.67 -5.16
CA GLY A 330 6.87 13.37 -5.74
C GLY A 330 7.72 13.38 -7.03
N PHE A 331 8.17 14.52 -7.54
CA PHE A 331 8.89 14.66 -8.80
C PHE A 331 10.22 15.40 -8.66
N ASN A 332 10.23 16.49 -7.88
CA ASN A 332 11.37 17.40 -7.76
C ASN A 332 12.14 17.09 -6.48
N GLY A 333 13.40 16.74 -6.64
CA GLY A 333 14.28 16.39 -5.53
C GLY A 333 15.70 16.86 -5.70
N PHE A 334 16.40 16.96 -4.58
CA PHE A 334 17.80 17.32 -4.46
C PHE A 334 18.53 16.25 -3.63
N ILE A 335 19.77 15.96 -4.02
CA ILE A 335 20.70 15.10 -3.26
C ILE A 335 21.98 15.89 -3.10
N VAL A 336 22.61 15.76 -1.94
CA VAL A 336 23.95 16.32 -1.67
C VAL A 336 24.87 15.28 -1.06
N GLY A 337 26.17 15.53 -1.12
CA GLY A 337 27.17 14.63 -0.58
C GLY A 337 28.55 15.25 -0.49
N GLU A 338 29.56 14.39 -0.38
CA GLU A 338 30.94 14.75 -0.24
C GLU A 338 31.47 15.60 -1.41
N GLU A 339 32.55 16.34 -1.19
CA GLU A 339 33.23 17.17 -2.16
C GLU A 339 32.32 18.22 -2.85
N GLY A 340 31.23 18.65 -2.19
CA GLY A 340 30.27 19.63 -2.71
C GLY A 340 29.42 19.11 -3.86
N ILE A 341 29.26 17.81 -4.01
CA ILE A 341 28.39 17.24 -5.04
C ILE A 341 26.92 17.53 -4.69
N ALA A 342 26.17 17.97 -5.70
CA ALA A 342 24.74 18.09 -5.63
C ALA A 342 24.10 17.54 -6.91
N LEU A 343 22.99 16.83 -6.74
CA LEU A 343 22.16 16.32 -7.84
C LEU A 343 20.76 16.94 -7.74
N TYR A 344 20.14 17.13 -8.89
CA TYR A 344 18.75 17.59 -8.99
C TYR A 344 17.97 16.69 -9.94
N THR A 345 16.71 16.50 -9.64
CA THR A 345 15.75 15.90 -10.57
C THR A 345 14.44 16.67 -10.56
N ASP A 346 13.81 16.80 -11.74
CA ASP A 346 12.42 17.25 -11.92
C ASP A 346 11.49 16.10 -12.39
N ARG A 347 12.00 14.88 -12.34
CA ARG A 347 11.43 13.67 -12.94
C ARG A 347 11.63 12.41 -12.11
N GLU A 348 11.68 12.54 -10.81
CA GLU A 348 11.77 11.40 -9.87
C GLU A 348 13.11 10.65 -9.93
N GLY A 349 14.17 11.25 -10.48
CA GLY A 349 15.42 10.54 -10.75
C GLY A 349 15.30 9.50 -11.87
N LEU A 350 14.25 9.59 -12.67
CA LEU A 350 14.08 8.73 -13.85
C LEU A 350 14.82 9.33 -15.03
N ASP A 351 15.52 8.48 -15.78
CA ASP A 351 16.30 8.85 -16.97
C ASP A 351 15.51 9.79 -17.90
N PRO A 352 16.09 10.93 -18.38
CA PRO A 352 15.48 11.78 -19.39
C PRO A 352 15.18 11.05 -20.69
N THR A 353 15.95 10.02 -21.06
CA THR A 353 15.59 9.15 -22.18
C THR A 353 14.38 8.27 -21.87
N VAL A 354 14.04 8.04 -20.61
CA VAL A 354 12.78 7.45 -20.16
C VAL A 354 11.65 8.46 -20.13
N LEU A 355 11.94 9.77 -20.03
CA LEU A 355 10.95 10.86 -20.01
C LEU A 355 10.93 11.69 -21.31
N ASP A 356 12.05 11.89 -22.01
CA ASP A 356 12.14 12.47 -23.39
C ASP A 356 11.91 11.41 -24.47
N THR A 357 12.14 10.18 -24.17
CA THR A 357 11.26 9.11 -24.41
C THR A 357 10.30 9.08 -23.18
N ALA A 358 9.43 9.98 -23.09
CA ALA A 358 8.04 9.56 -23.06
C ALA A 358 8.04 8.43 -24.03
N ILE A 359 8.35 7.20 -23.55
CA ILE A 359 8.70 6.13 -24.43
C ILE A 359 7.71 6.35 -25.54
N SER A 360 8.09 7.11 -26.56
CA SER A 360 7.25 7.33 -27.69
C SER A 360 7.29 5.96 -28.30
N PHE A 361 6.43 5.12 -27.74
CA PHE A 361 6.25 3.79 -28.24
C PHE A 361 5.81 4.04 -29.67
N ASP A 362 6.73 4.00 -30.61
CA ASP A 362 6.47 4.20 -32.04
C ASP A 362 5.29 3.34 -32.49
N THR A 363 4.96 2.32 -31.71
CA THR A 363 3.79 1.46 -31.93
C THR A 363 3.21 0.95 -30.61
N PHE A 364 1.90 0.74 -30.61
CA PHE A 364 1.17 0.04 -29.52
C PHE A 364 1.83 -1.28 -29.09
N TRP A 365 2.49 -1.99 -29.98
CA TRP A 365 3.06 -3.30 -29.67
C TRP A 365 4.31 -3.21 -28.80
N VAL A 366 5.16 -2.20 -29.02
CA VAL A 366 6.33 -1.94 -28.18
C VAL A 366 5.88 -1.53 -26.76
N TYR A 367 4.85 -0.67 -26.68
CA TYR A 367 4.23 -0.36 -25.39
C TYR A 367 3.64 -1.58 -24.70
N ALA A 368 2.92 -2.43 -25.42
CA ALA A 368 2.30 -3.62 -24.86
C ALA A 368 3.34 -4.60 -24.31
N GLU A 369 4.50 -4.70 -24.94
CA GLU A 369 5.62 -5.53 -24.48
C GLU A 369 6.18 -4.97 -23.15
N TYR A 370 6.41 -3.68 -23.06
CA TYR A 370 6.83 -2.99 -21.83
C TYR A 370 5.80 -3.15 -20.69
N ALA A 371 4.52 -2.92 -20.96
CA ALA A 371 3.45 -2.98 -19.98
C ALA A 371 3.10 -4.40 -19.50
N TYR A 372 3.48 -5.41 -20.29
CA TYR A 372 3.09 -6.81 -20.07
C TYR A 372 3.51 -7.38 -18.71
N PRO A 373 4.75 -7.24 -18.22
CA PRO A 373 5.16 -7.77 -16.92
C PRO A 373 4.29 -7.23 -15.78
N PHE A 374 4.07 -5.92 -15.76
CA PHE A 374 3.25 -5.24 -14.74
C PHE A 374 1.80 -5.75 -14.74
N LEU A 375 1.16 -5.80 -15.90
CA LEU A 375 -0.22 -6.23 -16.02
C LEU A 375 -0.38 -7.74 -15.78
N LYS A 376 0.62 -8.56 -16.12
CA LYS A 376 0.66 -9.99 -15.80
C LYS A 376 0.69 -10.23 -14.29
N GLU A 377 1.53 -9.51 -13.57
CA GLU A 377 1.59 -9.55 -12.11
C GLU A 377 0.25 -9.12 -11.50
N GLY A 378 -0.29 -7.97 -11.94
CA GLY A 378 -1.62 -7.52 -11.52
C GLY A 378 -2.72 -8.56 -11.79
N MET A 379 -2.68 -9.25 -12.93
CA MET A 379 -3.58 -10.35 -13.28
C MET A 379 -3.45 -11.52 -12.28
N TYR A 380 -2.23 -11.91 -11.95
CA TYR A 380 -1.99 -12.99 -11.00
C TYR A 380 -2.53 -12.63 -9.61
N ASN A 381 -2.28 -11.42 -9.14
CA ASN A 381 -2.81 -10.92 -7.87
C ASN A 381 -4.35 -10.87 -7.89
N THR A 382 -4.95 -10.39 -8.98
CA THR A 382 -6.40 -10.42 -9.18
C THR A 382 -6.96 -11.84 -9.04
N LEU A 383 -6.36 -12.82 -9.71
CA LEU A 383 -6.82 -14.20 -9.64
C LEU A 383 -6.67 -14.82 -8.25
N LYS A 384 -5.60 -14.51 -7.54
CA LYS A 384 -5.39 -14.98 -6.15
C LYS A 384 -6.53 -14.54 -5.22
N ILE A 385 -6.84 -13.23 -5.19
CA ILE A 385 -7.90 -12.73 -4.29
C ILE A 385 -9.27 -13.29 -4.67
N ILE A 386 -9.57 -13.44 -5.95
CA ILE A 386 -10.85 -13.96 -6.44
C ILE A 386 -11.05 -15.41 -6.02
N VAL A 387 -10.06 -16.26 -6.16
CA VAL A 387 -10.17 -17.68 -5.76
C VAL A 387 -10.52 -17.80 -4.28
N LEU A 388 -9.83 -17.08 -3.41
CA LEU A 388 -10.12 -17.10 -1.97
C LEU A 388 -11.47 -16.47 -1.63
N ALA A 389 -11.82 -15.36 -2.27
CA ALA A 389 -13.10 -14.68 -2.08
C ALA A 389 -14.30 -15.56 -2.52
N ILE A 390 -14.16 -16.34 -3.61
CA ILE A 390 -15.18 -17.31 -4.04
C ILE A 390 -15.38 -18.38 -2.97
N PHE A 391 -14.32 -19.00 -2.46
CA PHE A 391 -14.41 -20.03 -1.44
C PHE A 391 -15.04 -19.50 -0.15
N MET A 392 -14.61 -18.33 0.31
CA MET A 392 -15.17 -17.65 1.47
C MET A 392 -16.65 -17.33 1.24
N GLY A 393 -16.97 -16.68 0.11
CA GLY A 393 -18.33 -16.30 -0.25
C GLY A 393 -19.25 -17.52 -0.38
N PHE A 394 -18.79 -18.62 -0.97
CA PHE A 394 -19.55 -19.85 -1.08
C PHE A 394 -19.85 -20.49 0.29
N SER A 395 -18.88 -20.53 1.18
CA SER A 395 -19.04 -21.06 2.53
C SER A 395 -20.09 -20.26 3.33
N ILE A 396 -19.99 -18.93 3.27
CA ILE A 396 -20.98 -18.02 3.86
C ILE A 396 -22.35 -18.19 3.20
N GLY A 397 -22.36 -18.19 1.85
CA GLY A 397 -23.58 -18.30 1.06
C GLY A 397 -24.39 -19.56 1.37
N VAL A 398 -23.76 -20.73 1.43
CA VAL A 398 -24.41 -21.98 1.81
C VAL A 398 -24.93 -21.92 3.24
N THR A 399 -24.11 -21.48 4.18
CA THR A 399 -24.48 -21.41 5.61
C THR A 399 -25.71 -20.52 5.83
N LEU A 400 -25.68 -19.31 5.27
CA LEU A 400 -26.76 -18.35 5.45
C LEU A 400 -28.01 -18.69 4.63
N ALA A 401 -27.88 -19.36 3.47
CA ALA A 401 -29.03 -19.88 2.75
C ALA A 401 -29.78 -20.95 3.57
N VAL A 402 -29.04 -21.83 4.27
CA VAL A 402 -29.64 -22.80 5.21
C VAL A 402 -30.32 -22.07 6.37
N PHE A 403 -29.71 -21.01 6.91
CA PHE A 403 -30.33 -20.19 7.96
C PHE A 403 -31.63 -19.53 7.49
N LYS A 404 -31.65 -18.95 6.29
CA LYS A 404 -32.84 -18.32 5.69
C LYS A 404 -33.97 -19.31 5.39
N THR A 405 -33.66 -20.58 5.14
CA THR A 405 -34.63 -21.64 4.90
C THR A 405 -35.03 -22.40 6.17
N SER A 406 -34.40 -22.10 7.31
CA SER A 406 -34.66 -22.72 8.59
C SER A 406 -36.11 -22.48 9.06
N GLN A 407 -36.72 -23.52 9.63
CA GLN A 407 -38.05 -23.47 10.25
C GLN A 407 -37.97 -23.33 11.79
N LEU A 408 -36.79 -22.98 12.34
CA LEU A 408 -36.59 -22.80 13.77
C LEU A 408 -37.32 -21.54 14.26
N ASN A 409 -38.55 -21.68 14.73
CA ASN A 409 -39.34 -20.58 15.23
C ASN A 409 -39.44 -20.63 16.76
N ILE A 410 -39.04 -19.52 17.40
CA ILE A 410 -39.24 -19.28 18.82
C ILE A 410 -40.53 -18.47 18.98
N ARG A 411 -41.45 -18.97 19.81
CA ARG A 411 -42.71 -18.28 20.13
C ARG A 411 -42.47 -17.31 21.27
N ILE A 412 -42.52 -16.01 20.97
CA ILE A 412 -42.35 -14.95 21.95
C ILE A 412 -43.74 -14.39 22.29
N PRO A 413 -44.22 -14.44 23.58
CA PRO A 413 -45.47 -13.85 23.97
C PRO A 413 -45.40 -12.32 23.83
N LEU A 414 -46.41 -11.72 23.21
CA LEU A 414 -46.60 -10.27 23.20
C LEU A 414 -47.18 -9.84 24.53
N SER A 415 -46.76 -8.72 25.09
CA SER A 415 -46.92 -8.26 26.47
C SER A 415 -48.36 -8.06 26.97
N LEU A 416 -49.37 -8.22 26.13
CA LEU A 416 -50.77 -8.11 26.53
C LEU A 416 -51.60 -9.26 25.92
N PRO A 417 -52.37 -10.00 26.75
CA PRO A 417 -53.36 -10.96 26.25
C PRO A 417 -54.50 -10.23 25.52
N ARG A 418 -55.18 -10.92 24.62
CA ARG A 418 -56.43 -10.45 24.04
C ARG A 418 -57.52 -10.31 25.08
N GLU A 419 -58.58 -9.57 24.78
CA GLU A 419 -59.78 -9.44 25.65
C GLU A 419 -60.45 -10.80 25.96
N ASP A 420 -60.23 -11.81 25.12
CA ASP A 420 -60.67 -13.19 25.30
C ASP A 420 -59.72 -14.04 26.18
N GLY A 421 -58.68 -13.45 26.75
CA GLY A 421 -57.70 -14.14 27.60
C GLY A 421 -56.64 -14.95 26.84
N THR A 422 -56.66 -14.96 25.50
CA THR A 422 -55.67 -15.67 24.69
C THR A 422 -54.40 -14.83 24.47
N TRP A 423 -53.24 -15.47 24.59
CA TRP A 423 -51.95 -14.80 24.34
C TRP A 423 -51.68 -14.67 22.85
N ARG A 424 -51.19 -13.48 22.44
CA ARG A 424 -50.60 -13.30 21.12
C ARG A 424 -49.15 -13.72 21.15
N PHE A 425 -48.76 -14.58 20.21
CA PHE A 425 -47.39 -15.00 20.04
C PHE A 425 -46.82 -14.42 18.73
N PHE A 426 -45.61 -13.91 18.81
CA PHE A 426 -44.80 -13.58 17.65
C PHE A 426 -43.86 -14.75 17.37
N ASN A 427 -43.88 -15.25 16.14
CA ASN A 427 -42.94 -16.29 15.73
C ASN A 427 -41.66 -15.63 15.26
N PHE A 428 -40.60 -15.72 16.04
CA PHE A 428 -39.29 -15.19 15.74
C PHE A 428 -38.34 -16.31 15.30
N ASN A 429 -37.69 -16.13 14.14
CA ASN A 429 -36.67 -17.06 13.68
C ASN A 429 -35.30 -16.37 13.77
N PRO A 430 -34.46 -16.65 14.77
CA PRO A 430 -33.20 -15.96 14.99
C PRO A 430 -32.19 -16.21 13.89
N LEU A 431 -32.14 -17.43 13.32
CA LEU A 431 -31.23 -17.77 12.23
C LEU A 431 -31.58 -16.98 10.95
N LYS A 432 -32.88 -16.95 10.62
CA LYS A 432 -33.38 -16.21 9.48
C LYS A 432 -33.17 -14.69 9.66
N PHE A 433 -33.39 -14.18 10.87
CA PHE A 433 -33.18 -12.76 11.19
C PHE A 433 -31.72 -12.35 11.00
N PHE A 434 -30.78 -13.10 11.58
CA PHE A 434 -29.35 -12.86 11.41
C PHE A 434 -28.92 -12.91 9.94
N ALA A 435 -29.32 -13.95 9.21
CA ALA A 435 -28.98 -14.09 7.80
C ALA A 435 -29.60 -12.98 6.94
N THR A 436 -30.76 -12.44 7.32
CA THR A 436 -31.40 -11.32 6.61
C THR A 436 -30.65 -10.02 6.86
N ILE A 437 -30.32 -9.69 8.12
CA ILE A 437 -29.52 -8.50 8.43
C ILE A 437 -28.20 -8.51 7.68
N TYR A 438 -27.47 -9.63 7.71
CA TYR A 438 -26.21 -9.77 6.99
C TYR A 438 -26.38 -9.50 5.48
N THR A 439 -27.32 -10.19 4.83
CA THR A 439 -27.51 -10.05 3.38
C THR A 439 -27.98 -8.65 3.01
N ASP A 440 -28.82 -8.02 3.81
CA ASP A 440 -29.33 -6.68 3.56
C ASP A 440 -28.21 -5.64 3.76
N LEU A 441 -27.36 -5.80 4.78
CA LEU A 441 -26.21 -4.93 5.02
C LEU A 441 -25.26 -4.94 3.81
N PHE A 442 -24.74 -6.10 3.43
CA PHE A 442 -23.71 -6.20 2.39
C PHE A 442 -24.24 -5.95 0.96
N ARG A 443 -25.53 -6.16 0.69
CA ARG A 443 -26.13 -5.90 -0.62
C ARG A 443 -26.63 -4.47 -0.80
N ASN A 444 -26.93 -3.76 0.28
CA ASN A 444 -27.47 -2.40 0.24
C ASN A 444 -26.43 -1.32 0.59
N THR A 445 -25.16 -1.69 0.79
CA THR A 445 -24.06 -0.75 0.99
C THR A 445 -23.06 -0.84 -0.18
N PRO A 446 -22.45 0.29 -0.60
CA PRO A 446 -21.47 0.29 -1.68
C PRO A 446 -20.25 -0.57 -1.34
N LEU A 447 -19.81 -1.43 -2.26
CA LEU A 447 -18.67 -2.30 -2.04
C LEU A 447 -17.38 -1.51 -1.73
N LEU A 448 -17.16 -0.37 -2.37
CA LEU A 448 -16.01 0.49 -2.08
C LEU A 448 -15.98 0.96 -0.62
N VAL A 449 -17.14 1.30 -0.05
CA VAL A 449 -17.24 1.67 1.37
C VAL A 449 -16.94 0.47 2.28
N GLN A 450 -17.35 -0.74 1.87
CA GLN A 450 -17.00 -1.97 2.59
C GLN A 450 -15.49 -2.21 2.58
N PHE A 451 -14.79 -1.97 1.45
CA PHE A 451 -13.33 -2.02 1.37
C PHE A 451 -12.68 -1.07 2.38
N PHE A 452 -13.10 0.20 2.40
CA PHE A 452 -12.54 1.19 3.31
C PHE A 452 -12.81 0.86 4.78
N PHE A 453 -14.03 0.44 5.11
CA PHE A 453 -14.37 0.05 6.46
C PHE A 453 -13.53 -1.16 6.93
N ILE A 454 -13.35 -2.16 6.07
CA ILE A 454 -12.59 -3.36 6.40
C ILE A 454 -11.09 -3.05 6.50
N TYR A 455 -10.55 -2.23 5.62
CA TYR A 455 -9.12 -1.91 5.58
C TYR A 455 -8.69 -0.90 6.66
N PHE A 456 -9.46 0.17 6.84
CA PHE A 456 -9.15 1.22 7.81
C PHE A 456 -9.91 1.04 9.13
N GLY A 457 -11.21 0.79 9.09
CA GLY A 457 -12.07 0.79 10.27
C GLY A 457 -11.87 -0.40 11.20
N LEU A 458 -11.57 -1.61 10.69
CA LEU A 458 -11.36 -2.77 11.58
C LEU A 458 -10.07 -2.68 12.36
N VAL A 459 -9.06 -2.04 11.81
CA VAL A 459 -7.77 -1.82 12.46
C VAL A 459 -7.93 -0.93 13.70
N GLU A 460 -8.78 0.09 13.63
CA GLU A 460 -9.08 0.99 14.76
C GLU A 460 -9.63 0.25 16.00
N ILE A 461 -10.25 -0.89 15.79
CA ILE A 461 -10.77 -1.73 16.89
C ILE A 461 -9.90 -2.97 17.16
N GLY A 462 -8.64 -2.96 16.68
CA GLY A 462 -7.65 -4.01 16.93
C GLY A 462 -7.85 -5.29 16.12
N ILE A 463 -8.62 -5.26 15.02
CA ILE A 463 -8.77 -6.39 14.10
C ILE A 463 -7.86 -6.17 12.90
N ASP A 464 -6.71 -6.84 12.89
CA ASP A 464 -5.81 -6.86 11.76
C ASP A 464 -6.06 -8.09 10.86
N LEU A 465 -6.13 -7.86 9.55
CA LEU A 465 -6.37 -8.88 8.54
C LEU A 465 -5.10 -9.39 7.86
N THR A 466 -3.95 -9.17 8.43
CA THR A 466 -2.70 -9.84 8.08
C THR A 466 -2.73 -11.32 8.46
N PHE A 467 -3.61 -11.68 9.41
CA PHE A 467 -3.71 -13.03 9.98
C PHE A 467 -2.40 -13.52 10.63
N GLU A 468 -1.51 -12.63 11.00
CA GLU A 468 -0.22 -12.92 11.61
C GLU A 468 -0.36 -13.78 12.88
N SER A 469 -1.33 -13.48 13.74
CA SER A 469 -1.63 -14.25 14.95
C SER A 469 -2.00 -15.72 14.69
N ILE A 470 -2.42 -16.06 13.46
CA ILE A 470 -2.83 -17.43 13.07
C ILE A 470 -1.74 -18.10 12.23
N LEU A 471 -1.11 -17.35 11.33
CA LEU A 471 -0.17 -17.87 10.33
C LEU A 471 1.29 -17.78 10.79
N GLY A 472 1.58 -16.93 11.79
CA GLY A 472 2.93 -16.53 12.21
C GLY A 472 3.46 -15.37 11.35
N PRO A 473 4.48 -14.62 11.85
CA PRO A 473 5.01 -13.45 11.18
C PRO A 473 5.55 -13.75 9.77
N GLU A 474 6.22 -14.89 9.60
CA GLU A 474 6.77 -15.31 8.30
C GLU A 474 5.72 -15.60 7.21
N ARG A 475 4.44 -15.74 7.57
CA ARG A 475 3.32 -16.05 6.66
C ARG A 475 2.20 -15.05 6.76
N ALA A 476 2.43 -13.95 7.44
CA ALA A 476 1.47 -12.87 7.53
C ALA A 476 1.11 -12.36 6.12
N LEU A 477 -0.17 -12.13 5.89
CA LEU A 477 -0.62 -11.62 4.60
C LEU A 477 -0.45 -10.10 4.58
N GLU A 478 -0.14 -9.55 3.42
CA GLU A 478 -0.26 -8.10 3.22
C GLU A 478 -1.67 -7.65 3.61
N ARG A 479 -1.80 -6.57 4.39
CA ARG A 479 -3.11 -6.09 4.89
C ARG A 479 -4.10 -5.80 3.76
N ALA A 480 -3.63 -5.18 2.67
CA ALA A 480 -4.46 -4.90 1.50
C ALA A 480 -4.96 -6.19 0.85
N TYR A 481 -4.14 -7.24 0.81
CA TYR A 481 -4.51 -8.56 0.33
C TYR A 481 -5.60 -9.21 1.20
N GLY A 482 -5.35 -9.30 2.51
CA GLY A 482 -6.31 -9.86 3.47
C GLY A 482 -7.64 -9.12 3.46
N SER A 483 -7.60 -7.78 3.48
CA SER A 483 -8.79 -6.92 3.42
C SER A 483 -9.55 -7.09 2.10
N ALA A 484 -8.86 -7.22 0.97
CA ALA A 484 -9.49 -7.44 -0.34
C ALA A 484 -10.23 -8.78 -0.38
N VAL A 485 -9.61 -9.86 0.11
CA VAL A 485 -10.25 -11.19 0.19
C VAL A 485 -11.49 -11.15 1.06
N VAL A 486 -11.40 -10.51 2.24
CA VAL A 486 -12.52 -10.43 3.20
C VAL A 486 -13.65 -9.56 2.65
N ALA A 487 -13.37 -8.39 2.08
CA ALA A 487 -14.38 -7.49 1.53
C ALA A 487 -15.15 -8.16 0.37
N LEU A 488 -14.43 -8.73 -0.59
CA LEU A 488 -15.02 -9.44 -1.71
C LEU A 488 -15.78 -10.69 -1.26
N GLY A 489 -15.21 -11.46 -0.33
CA GLY A 489 -15.83 -12.68 0.18
C GLY A 489 -17.10 -12.43 0.97
N LEU A 490 -17.14 -11.43 1.84
CA LEU A 490 -18.34 -11.03 2.58
C LEU A 490 -19.42 -10.50 1.65
N ASN A 491 -19.06 -9.61 0.71
CA ASN A 491 -20.02 -9.07 -0.25
C ASN A 491 -20.60 -10.18 -1.13
N SER A 492 -19.75 -10.99 -1.76
CA SER A 492 -20.20 -12.10 -2.61
C SER A 492 -20.99 -13.15 -1.82
N GLY A 493 -20.63 -13.42 -0.56
CA GLY A 493 -21.38 -14.32 0.34
C GLY A 493 -22.85 -13.89 0.52
N ALA A 494 -23.12 -12.60 0.56
CA ALA A 494 -24.48 -12.07 0.64
C ALA A 494 -25.27 -12.32 -0.66
N TYR A 495 -24.65 -12.11 -1.84
CA TYR A 495 -25.27 -12.41 -3.12
C TYR A 495 -25.47 -13.93 -3.31
N GLN A 496 -24.44 -14.74 -3.01
CA GLN A 496 -24.52 -16.21 -3.11
C GLN A 496 -25.58 -16.78 -2.17
N THR A 497 -25.78 -16.19 -0.98
CA THR A 497 -26.88 -16.59 -0.07
C THR A 497 -28.24 -16.52 -0.77
N GLU A 498 -28.52 -15.42 -1.46
CA GLU A 498 -29.80 -15.24 -2.14
C GLU A 498 -29.92 -16.13 -3.39
N ILE A 499 -28.83 -16.31 -4.13
CA ILE A 499 -28.78 -17.22 -5.28
C ILE A 499 -29.12 -18.65 -4.83
N ILE A 500 -28.45 -19.14 -3.79
CA ILE A 500 -28.65 -20.51 -3.29
C ILE A 500 -30.07 -20.66 -2.71
N ARG A 501 -30.55 -19.69 -1.92
CA ARG A 501 -31.90 -19.69 -1.38
C ARG A 501 -32.94 -19.73 -2.49
N SER A 502 -32.83 -18.89 -3.50
CA SER A 502 -33.77 -18.84 -4.63
C SER A 502 -33.75 -20.13 -5.45
N GLY A 503 -32.59 -20.74 -5.64
CA GLY A 503 -32.47 -22.03 -6.32
C GLY A 503 -33.16 -23.19 -5.58
N ILE A 504 -33.05 -23.21 -4.25
CA ILE A 504 -33.78 -24.20 -3.42
C ILE A 504 -35.29 -23.95 -3.52
N GLN A 505 -35.72 -22.70 -3.47
CA GLN A 505 -37.14 -22.32 -3.54
C GLN A 505 -37.76 -22.49 -4.93
N ALA A 506 -36.94 -22.54 -5.97
CA ALA A 506 -37.41 -22.80 -7.34
C ALA A 506 -37.89 -24.25 -7.58
N ILE A 507 -37.54 -25.17 -6.68
CA ILE A 507 -38.01 -26.55 -6.76
C ILE A 507 -39.49 -26.63 -6.34
N PRO A 508 -40.36 -27.20 -7.20
CA PRO A 508 -41.78 -27.33 -6.86
C PRO A 508 -42.02 -28.05 -5.54
N ALA A 509 -42.94 -27.53 -4.72
CA ALA A 509 -43.26 -28.10 -3.41
C ALA A 509 -43.67 -29.58 -3.47
N GLY A 510 -44.32 -30.00 -4.57
CA GLY A 510 -44.69 -31.38 -4.82
C GLY A 510 -43.51 -32.37 -4.83
N GLN A 511 -42.28 -31.92 -5.12
CA GLN A 511 -41.09 -32.78 -5.01
C GLN A 511 -40.77 -33.13 -3.54
N MET A 512 -40.94 -32.17 -2.64
CA MET A 512 -40.80 -32.42 -1.22
C MET A 512 -41.92 -33.35 -0.69
N GLU A 513 -43.16 -33.12 -1.10
CA GLU A 513 -44.31 -33.93 -0.73
C GLU A 513 -44.17 -35.35 -1.26
N ALA A 514 -43.79 -35.52 -2.52
CA ALA A 514 -43.56 -36.85 -3.13
C ALA A 514 -42.45 -37.63 -2.39
N GLY A 515 -41.33 -37.00 -2.08
CA GLY A 515 -40.24 -37.62 -1.32
C GLY A 515 -40.72 -38.09 0.07
N ARG A 516 -41.51 -37.28 0.75
CA ARG A 516 -42.06 -37.63 2.05
C ARG A 516 -43.12 -38.72 1.97
N SER A 517 -43.90 -38.76 0.89
CA SER A 517 -44.93 -39.78 0.67
C SER A 517 -44.36 -41.18 0.49
N VAL A 518 -43.14 -41.31 -0.02
CA VAL A 518 -42.41 -42.57 -0.14
C VAL A 518 -41.59 -42.90 1.14
N GLY A 519 -41.80 -42.17 2.23
CA GLY A 519 -41.22 -42.46 3.55
C GLY A 519 -39.84 -41.81 3.82
N LEU A 520 -39.35 -40.95 2.95
CA LEU A 520 -38.12 -40.23 3.24
C LEU A 520 -38.32 -39.15 4.32
N THR A 521 -37.36 -39.02 5.23
CA THR A 521 -37.34 -37.91 6.17
C THR A 521 -37.10 -36.59 5.43
N TYR A 522 -37.37 -35.44 6.07
CA TYR A 522 -37.11 -34.11 5.48
C TYR A 522 -35.65 -33.97 5.01
N ILE A 523 -34.68 -34.38 5.81
CA ILE A 523 -33.27 -34.32 5.49
C ILE A 523 -32.93 -35.24 4.31
N GLN A 524 -33.48 -36.44 4.26
CA GLN A 524 -33.28 -37.37 3.15
C GLN A 524 -33.89 -36.82 1.86
N THR A 525 -35.11 -36.29 1.90
CA THR A 525 -35.76 -35.67 0.75
C THR A 525 -34.93 -34.45 0.26
N MET A 526 -34.49 -33.62 1.19
CA MET A 526 -33.63 -32.48 0.88
C MET A 526 -32.34 -32.95 0.19
N ARG A 527 -31.64 -33.93 0.75
CA ARG A 527 -30.36 -34.43 0.26
C ARG A 527 -30.43 -35.15 -1.09
N PHE A 528 -31.44 -36.02 -1.26
CA PHE A 528 -31.50 -36.93 -2.41
C PHE A 528 -32.40 -36.44 -3.54
N VAL A 529 -33.34 -35.52 -3.27
CA VAL A 529 -34.32 -35.05 -4.26
C VAL A 529 -34.14 -33.57 -4.56
N ILE A 530 -34.14 -32.72 -3.54
CA ILE A 530 -34.17 -31.26 -3.72
C ILE A 530 -32.79 -30.70 -4.08
N LEU A 531 -31.75 -30.97 -3.27
CA LEU A 531 -30.42 -30.39 -3.48
C LEU A 531 -29.79 -30.74 -4.84
N PRO A 532 -29.88 -31.99 -5.36
CA PRO A 532 -29.32 -32.29 -6.68
C PRO A 532 -29.96 -31.48 -7.82
N GLN A 533 -31.24 -31.15 -7.68
CA GLN A 533 -31.96 -30.29 -8.63
C GLN A 533 -31.59 -28.82 -8.43
N ALA A 534 -31.60 -28.36 -7.17
CA ALA A 534 -31.28 -26.99 -6.79
C ALA A 534 -29.86 -26.61 -7.24
N ILE A 535 -28.85 -27.48 -7.04
CA ILE A 535 -27.45 -27.23 -7.48
C ILE A 535 -27.39 -26.89 -8.96
N ARG A 536 -28.12 -27.61 -9.80
CA ARG A 536 -28.11 -27.35 -11.26
C ARG A 536 -28.74 -26.00 -11.61
N ILE A 537 -29.74 -25.55 -10.86
CA ILE A 537 -30.38 -24.22 -11.04
C ILE A 537 -29.46 -23.09 -10.55
N VAL A 538 -28.66 -23.35 -9.50
CA VAL A 538 -27.83 -22.34 -8.83
C VAL A 538 -26.51 -22.11 -9.58
N ILE A 539 -25.96 -23.11 -10.29
CA ILE A 539 -24.65 -23.01 -10.95
C ILE A 539 -24.56 -21.84 -11.97
N PRO A 540 -25.54 -21.59 -12.88
CA PRO A 540 -25.45 -20.48 -13.80
C PRO A 540 -25.39 -19.11 -13.11
N PRO A 541 -26.27 -18.76 -12.17
CA PRO A 541 -26.17 -17.48 -11.46
C PRO A 541 -24.92 -17.36 -10.57
N LEU A 542 -24.42 -18.45 -9.97
CA LEU A 542 -23.14 -18.45 -9.25
C LEU A 542 -21.95 -18.17 -10.20
N GLY A 543 -22.03 -18.70 -11.42
CA GLY A 543 -21.06 -18.40 -12.45
C GLY A 543 -21.04 -16.91 -12.81
N ASN A 544 -22.20 -16.29 -12.99
CA ASN A 544 -22.30 -14.85 -13.23
C ASN A 544 -21.75 -14.03 -12.05
N GLU A 545 -22.01 -14.47 -10.82
CA GLU A 545 -21.45 -13.84 -9.62
C GLU A 545 -19.92 -13.94 -9.60
N THR A 546 -19.34 -15.05 -10.06
CA THR A 546 -17.88 -15.19 -10.19
C THR A 546 -17.30 -14.18 -11.18
N VAL A 547 -17.98 -13.93 -12.32
CA VAL A 547 -17.57 -12.88 -13.27
C VAL A 547 -17.66 -11.49 -12.62
N ASN A 548 -18.72 -11.21 -11.87
CA ASN A 548 -18.87 -9.97 -11.14
C ASN A 548 -17.74 -9.75 -10.11
N LEU A 549 -17.29 -10.80 -9.41
CA LEU A 549 -16.16 -10.73 -8.50
C LEU A 549 -14.88 -10.29 -9.22
N VAL A 550 -14.62 -10.80 -10.44
CA VAL A 550 -13.47 -10.35 -11.25
C VAL A 550 -13.55 -8.85 -11.52
N LEU A 551 -14.71 -8.36 -11.96
CA LEU A 551 -14.89 -6.93 -12.25
C LEU A 551 -14.81 -6.06 -10.99
N ASN A 552 -15.36 -6.54 -9.89
CA ASN A 552 -15.36 -5.83 -8.61
C ASN A 552 -13.97 -5.83 -7.93
N SER A 553 -13.06 -6.73 -8.30
CA SER A 553 -11.69 -6.75 -7.76
C SER A 553 -10.91 -5.47 -8.08
N ALA A 554 -11.27 -4.76 -9.16
CA ALA A 554 -10.70 -3.44 -9.49
C ALA A 554 -10.81 -2.42 -8.34
N LEU A 555 -11.83 -2.56 -7.48
CA LEU A 555 -11.99 -1.67 -6.32
C LEU A 555 -10.92 -1.87 -5.25
N ALA A 556 -10.24 -3.01 -5.22
CA ALA A 556 -9.13 -3.27 -4.31
C ALA A 556 -7.92 -2.33 -4.55
N SER A 557 -7.83 -1.76 -5.77
CA SER A 557 -6.84 -0.71 -6.06
C SER A 557 -6.96 0.52 -5.15
N ALA A 558 -8.16 0.80 -4.65
CA ALA A 558 -8.40 1.95 -3.78
C ALA A 558 -7.81 1.81 -2.37
N ILE A 559 -7.54 0.57 -1.92
CA ILE A 559 -6.86 0.27 -0.65
C ILE A 559 -5.39 -0.10 -0.85
N GLY A 560 -4.83 0.18 -2.03
CA GLY A 560 -3.41 -0.04 -2.31
C GLY A 560 -3.06 -1.43 -2.83
N PHE A 561 -4.00 -2.36 -2.99
CA PHE A 561 -3.68 -3.70 -3.48
C PHE A 561 -3.27 -3.71 -4.96
N GLY A 562 -2.14 -4.38 -5.27
CA GLY A 562 -1.47 -4.42 -6.57
C GLY A 562 -2.16 -5.31 -7.62
N GLU A 563 -3.47 -5.11 -7.87
CA GLU A 563 -4.23 -5.78 -8.92
C GLU A 563 -4.10 -5.04 -10.28
N ILE A 564 -4.74 -5.54 -11.33
CA ILE A 564 -4.59 -5.05 -12.71
C ILE A 564 -4.78 -3.52 -12.83
N THR A 565 -5.81 -2.95 -12.18
CA THR A 565 -6.12 -1.51 -12.27
C THR A 565 -5.05 -0.66 -11.59
N ARG A 566 -4.53 -1.11 -10.44
CA ARG A 566 -3.45 -0.40 -9.76
C ARG A 566 -2.15 -0.46 -10.56
N LYS A 567 -1.81 -1.64 -11.11
CA LYS A 567 -0.65 -1.76 -12.02
C LYS A 567 -0.82 -0.89 -13.28
N GLY A 568 -2.04 -0.74 -13.79
CA GLY A 568 -2.33 0.21 -14.87
C GLY A 568 -2.10 1.67 -14.45
N ARG A 569 -2.49 2.08 -13.24
CA ARG A 569 -2.19 3.44 -12.74
C ARG A 569 -0.70 3.67 -12.58
N LEU A 570 0.04 2.67 -12.07
CA LEU A 570 1.49 2.72 -11.97
C LEU A 570 2.14 2.89 -13.35
N LEU A 571 1.69 2.13 -14.36
CA LEU A 571 2.17 2.30 -15.74
C LEU A 571 1.91 3.70 -16.28
N ILE A 572 0.75 4.31 -15.98
CA ILE A 572 0.46 5.68 -16.41
C ILE A 572 1.38 6.68 -15.73
N SER A 573 1.68 6.50 -14.44
CA SER A 573 2.62 7.39 -13.74
C SER A 573 4.05 7.28 -14.27
N LEU A 574 4.43 6.10 -14.78
CA LEU A 574 5.76 5.87 -15.37
C LEU A 574 5.87 6.28 -16.84
N THR A 575 4.78 6.19 -17.61
CA THR A 575 4.84 6.31 -19.08
C THR A 575 4.01 7.44 -19.66
N PHE A 576 3.13 8.07 -18.86
CA PHE A 576 2.11 9.04 -19.27
C PHE A 576 1.16 8.54 -20.39
N GLU A 577 1.27 7.26 -20.80
CA GLU A 577 0.50 6.63 -21.85
C GLU A 577 -0.89 6.18 -21.36
N THR A 578 -1.76 7.13 -21.12
CA THR A 578 -3.09 6.88 -20.55
C THR A 578 -3.97 6.03 -21.45
N PHE A 579 -4.04 6.34 -22.75
CA PHE A 579 -4.96 5.67 -23.68
C PHE A 579 -4.59 4.20 -23.88
N TRP A 580 -3.32 3.91 -24.14
CA TRP A 580 -2.83 2.55 -24.38
C TRP A 580 -2.87 1.69 -23.13
N THR A 581 -2.52 2.28 -21.98
CA THR A 581 -2.60 1.59 -20.68
C THR A 581 -4.02 1.14 -20.37
N TRP A 582 -5.01 2.06 -20.41
CA TRP A 582 -6.38 1.67 -20.13
C TRP A 582 -6.94 0.72 -21.18
N GLY A 583 -6.49 0.83 -22.43
CA GLY A 583 -6.77 -0.15 -23.49
C GLY A 583 -6.28 -1.55 -23.12
N LEU A 584 -5.04 -1.69 -22.66
CA LEU A 584 -4.48 -2.96 -22.21
C LEU A 584 -5.17 -3.48 -20.94
N VAL A 585 -5.39 -2.66 -19.94
CA VAL A 585 -6.12 -3.02 -18.71
C VAL A 585 -7.50 -3.58 -19.06
N LEU A 586 -8.25 -2.92 -19.97
CA LEU A 586 -9.52 -3.40 -20.47
C LEU A 586 -9.39 -4.76 -21.17
N MET A 587 -8.36 -4.95 -21.99
CA MET A 587 -8.11 -6.22 -22.66
C MET A 587 -7.80 -7.36 -21.69
N PHE A 588 -7.02 -7.11 -20.63
CA PHE A 588 -6.72 -8.10 -19.59
C PHE A 588 -8.00 -8.52 -18.84
N TYR A 589 -8.81 -7.56 -18.38
CA TYR A 589 -10.10 -7.89 -17.75
C TYR A 589 -11.04 -8.62 -18.70
N PHE A 590 -11.11 -8.20 -19.96
CA PHE A 590 -11.92 -8.86 -20.97
C PHE A 590 -11.45 -10.31 -21.20
N ALA A 591 -10.15 -10.55 -21.31
CA ALA A 591 -9.59 -11.88 -21.50
C ALA A 591 -9.97 -12.83 -20.36
N ILE A 592 -9.82 -12.37 -19.10
CA ILE A 592 -10.19 -13.14 -17.91
C ILE A 592 -11.70 -13.43 -17.90
N THR A 593 -12.53 -12.40 -18.00
CA THR A 593 -13.99 -12.52 -17.89
C THR A 593 -14.59 -13.31 -19.07
N TYR A 594 -14.08 -13.11 -20.28
CA TYR A 594 -14.51 -13.85 -21.46
C TYR A 594 -14.15 -15.35 -21.36
N THR A 595 -12.93 -15.66 -20.92
CA THR A 595 -12.49 -17.04 -20.70
C THR A 595 -13.35 -17.71 -19.65
N LEU A 596 -13.57 -17.05 -18.51
CA LEU A 596 -14.41 -17.55 -17.43
C LEU A 596 -15.85 -17.76 -17.90
N ALA A 597 -16.44 -16.79 -18.59
CA ALA A 597 -17.80 -16.91 -19.13
C ALA A 597 -17.95 -18.10 -20.11
N ASN A 598 -16.94 -18.39 -20.94
CA ASN A 598 -16.98 -19.55 -21.83
C ASN A 598 -16.85 -20.88 -21.07
N ILE A 599 -16.00 -20.94 -20.04
CA ILE A 599 -15.92 -22.11 -19.15
C ILE A 599 -17.27 -22.35 -18.47
N LEU A 600 -17.90 -21.30 -17.94
CA LEU A 600 -19.20 -21.39 -17.30
C LEU A 600 -20.30 -21.86 -18.26
N LYS A 601 -20.34 -21.32 -19.49
CA LYS A 601 -21.27 -21.81 -20.55
C LYS A 601 -21.04 -23.28 -20.89
N TYR A 602 -19.79 -23.75 -20.88
CA TYR A 602 -19.49 -25.16 -21.09
C TYR A 602 -20.02 -26.05 -19.97
N ILE A 603 -19.80 -25.63 -18.71
CA ILE A 603 -20.31 -26.30 -17.50
C ILE A 603 -21.85 -26.34 -17.52
N GLU A 604 -22.49 -25.22 -17.84
CA GLU A 604 -23.96 -25.10 -17.93
C GLU A 604 -24.54 -26.07 -18.97
N LYS A 605 -23.91 -26.17 -20.15
CA LYS A 605 -24.31 -27.14 -21.19
C LYS A 605 -24.26 -28.59 -20.70
N ARG A 606 -23.28 -28.93 -19.87
CA ARG A 606 -23.12 -30.27 -19.29
C ARG A 606 -24.16 -30.58 -18.19
N LEU A 607 -24.70 -29.56 -17.55
CA LEU A 607 -25.62 -29.68 -16.43
C LEU A 607 -27.10 -29.49 -16.80
N LYS A 608 -27.41 -29.22 -18.11
CA LYS A 608 -28.81 -29.07 -18.60
C LYS A 608 -29.65 -30.28 -18.22
N ILE A 609 -30.84 -30.05 -17.64
CA ILE A 609 -31.82 -31.06 -17.32
C ILE A 609 -32.83 -31.09 -18.47
N PRO A 610 -32.99 -32.21 -19.19
CA PRO A 610 -34.08 -32.34 -20.17
C PRO A 610 -35.44 -32.23 -19.45
N GLY A 611 -36.30 -31.30 -19.91
CA GLY A 611 -37.69 -31.20 -19.44
C GLY A 611 -38.04 -30.13 -18.42
N LEU A 612 -37.08 -29.42 -17.83
CA LEU A 612 -37.31 -28.21 -17.05
C LEU A 612 -37.06 -26.99 -17.94
N GLY A 613 -38.03 -26.46 -18.63
CA GLY A 613 -37.99 -25.37 -19.62
C GLY A 613 -37.26 -24.05 -19.20
N ILE A 614 -36.13 -24.15 -18.55
CA ILE A 614 -35.24 -23.07 -18.13
C ILE A 614 -34.04 -23.10 -19.06
N GLY A 615 -34.16 -22.41 -20.17
CA GLY A 615 -33.11 -22.25 -21.16
C GLY A 615 -33.72 -21.84 -22.48
N GLY A 616 -33.73 -20.55 -22.75
CA GLY A 616 -34.19 -19.99 -24.01
C GLY A 616 -33.62 -20.72 -25.20
N GLU A 617 -34.42 -20.75 -26.22
CA GLU A 617 -34.17 -21.34 -27.53
C GLU A 617 -32.83 -20.89 -28.10
N ASP A 618 -32.24 -21.76 -28.91
CA ASP A 618 -30.95 -21.78 -29.60
C ASP A 618 -30.37 -20.46 -30.14
#